data_0cd2576ee03a6dbbe2e42e80fd6d9fff
#
_entry.id   0cd2576ee03a6dbbe2e42e80fd6d9fff
#
_cell.length_a   1.000
_cell.length_b   1.000
_cell.length_c   1.000
_cell.angle_alpha   90.00
_cell.angle_beta   90.00
_cell.angle_gamma   90.00
#
_symmetry.space_group_name_H-M   'P 1'
#
loop_
_entity.id
_entity.type
_entity.pdbx_description
1 polymer ?
#
loop_
_entity_poly.entity_id
_entity_poly.type
_entity_poly.pdbx_seq_one_letter_code
_entity_poly.pdbx_strand_id
1 'polypeptide(L)'
;DAAWKFIEYITTPDVQAKWSMGTGYFAINEKAYETEDMKAYLKENPNFETAINQLKDSAVNCNTAGVLSGVQTEARLTFNELMPQVYEGKITTQEGVDQLAASVNKAIENYNESIK
;
A
#
# COMPACT_ATOMS: atom_id res chain seq x y z
N ASP A 1 -4.29 25.91 -13.66
CA ASP A 1 -2.92 25.91 -14.22
C ASP A 1 -1.83 25.56 -13.20
N ALA A 2 -1.78 26.19 -12.00
CA ALA A 2 -0.73 25.93 -11.03
C ALA A 2 -0.79 24.50 -10.49
N ALA A 3 -1.98 23.98 -10.15
CA ALA A 3 -2.16 22.60 -9.68
C ALA A 3 -1.74 21.59 -10.75
N TRP A 4 -2.06 21.85 -12.01
CA TRP A 4 -1.64 20.99 -13.12
C TRP A 4 -0.12 20.95 -13.29
N LYS A 5 0.53 22.12 -13.26
CA LYS A 5 2.00 22.20 -13.30
C LYS A 5 2.68 21.48 -12.15
N PHE A 6 2.06 21.50 -10.96
CA PHE A 6 2.55 20.73 -9.84
C PHE A 6 2.46 19.22 -10.10
N ILE A 7 1.32 18.75 -10.63
CA ILE A 7 1.13 17.33 -10.99
C ILE A 7 2.15 16.91 -12.06
N GLU A 8 2.31 17.73 -13.12
CA GLU A 8 3.34 17.48 -14.15
C GLU A 8 4.74 17.37 -13.55
N TYR A 9 5.09 18.25 -12.65
CA TYR A 9 6.41 18.27 -12.00
C TYR A 9 6.64 17.03 -11.13
N ILE A 10 5.71 16.67 -10.24
CA ILE A 10 5.89 15.52 -9.33
C ILE A 10 5.87 14.17 -10.06
N THR A 11 5.37 14.10 -11.28
CA THR A 11 5.36 12.88 -12.10
C THR A 11 6.55 12.77 -13.05
N THR A 12 7.47 13.76 -13.06
CA THR A 12 8.70 13.66 -13.86
C THR A 12 9.61 12.54 -13.37
N PRO A 13 10.41 11.91 -14.26
CA PRO A 13 11.31 10.81 -13.89
C PRO A 13 12.23 11.14 -12.72
N ASP A 14 12.88 12.30 -12.75
CA ASP A 14 13.86 12.71 -11.72
C ASP A 14 13.21 12.91 -10.36
N VAL A 15 12.02 13.53 -10.30
CA VAL A 15 11.29 13.74 -9.06
C VAL A 15 10.77 12.41 -8.51
N GLN A 16 10.26 11.55 -9.38
CA GLN A 16 9.79 10.22 -9.01
C GLN A 16 10.94 9.33 -8.51
N ALA A 17 12.13 9.40 -9.10
CA ALA A 17 13.30 8.71 -8.62
C ALA A 17 13.68 9.18 -7.21
N LYS A 18 13.78 10.50 -6.98
CA LYS A 18 14.09 11.07 -5.67
C LYS A 18 13.07 10.70 -4.61
N TRP A 19 11.78 10.75 -4.96
CA TRP A 19 10.69 10.36 -4.06
C TRP A 19 10.80 8.88 -3.68
N SER A 20 10.98 8.01 -4.67
CA SER A 20 11.10 6.57 -4.46
C SER A 20 12.30 6.22 -3.57
N MET A 21 13.48 6.77 -3.85
CA MET A 21 14.69 6.56 -3.05
C MET A 21 14.53 7.08 -1.60
N GLY A 22 13.86 8.21 -1.42
CA GLY A 22 13.70 8.82 -0.10
C GLY A 22 12.61 8.21 0.78
N THR A 23 11.59 7.58 0.20
CA THR A 23 10.41 7.07 0.91
C THR A 23 10.27 5.56 0.88
N GLY A 24 10.93 4.88 -0.05
CA GLY A 24 10.75 3.45 -0.31
C GLY A 24 9.49 3.10 -1.12
N TYR A 25 8.69 4.08 -1.54
CA TYR A 25 7.54 3.83 -2.41
C TYR A 25 7.97 3.62 -3.86
N PHE A 26 7.22 2.83 -4.60
CA PHE A 26 7.45 2.63 -6.03
C PHE A 26 7.24 3.93 -6.80
N ALA A 27 8.11 4.18 -7.80
CA ALA A 27 7.90 5.26 -8.75
C ALA A 27 6.77 4.88 -9.71
N ILE A 28 5.83 5.82 -9.93
CA ILE A 28 4.73 5.63 -10.89
C ILE A 28 5.15 5.87 -12.34
N ASN A 29 6.30 6.53 -12.55
CA ASN A 29 6.88 6.77 -13.86
C ASN A 29 8.02 5.77 -14.09
N GLU A 30 7.85 4.85 -15.02
CA GLU A 30 8.86 3.81 -15.30
C GLU A 30 10.23 4.36 -15.67
N LYS A 31 10.29 5.53 -16.34
CA LYS A 31 11.55 6.20 -16.68
C LYS A 31 12.35 6.66 -15.45
N ALA A 32 11.72 6.72 -14.27
CA ALA A 32 12.43 6.98 -13.03
C ALA A 32 13.51 5.93 -12.73
N TYR A 33 13.25 4.67 -13.10
CA TYR A 33 14.20 3.56 -12.92
C TYR A 33 15.36 3.58 -13.93
N GLU A 34 15.26 4.42 -14.96
CA GLU A 34 16.32 4.61 -15.97
C GLU A 34 17.27 5.77 -15.62
N THR A 35 16.95 6.58 -14.61
CA THR A 35 17.82 7.68 -14.17
C THR A 35 19.12 7.15 -13.55
N GLU A 36 20.20 7.90 -13.71
CA GLU A 36 21.51 7.47 -13.19
C GLU A 36 21.51 7.35 -11.67
N ASP A 37 20.84 8.27 -10.96
CA ASP A 37 20.72 8.24 -9.50
C ASP A 37 19.99 6.96 -9.02
N MET A 38 18.88 6.61 -9.67
CA MET A 38 18.12 5.40 -9.33
C MET A 38 18.91 4.12 -9.65
N LYS A 39 19.61 4.06 -10.78
CA LYS A 39 20.48 2.92 -11.11
C LYS A 39 21.59 2.72 -10.08
N ALA A 40 22.22 3.83 -9.65
CA ALA A 40 23.22 3.77 -8.58
C ALA A 40 22.62 3.26 -7.27
N TYR A 41 21.45 3.81 -6.88
CA TYR A 41 20.73 3.39 -5.69
C TYR A 41 20.35 1.91 -5.69
N LEU A 42 19.82 1.39 -6.79
CA LEU A 42 19.44 -0.02 -6.92
C LEU A 42 20.64 -0.96 -6.84
N LYS A 43 21.79 -0.54 -7.37
CA LYS A 43 23.04 -1.30 -7.25
C LYS A 43 23.49 -1.43 -5.78
N GLU A 44 23.31 -0.40 -4.99
CA GLU A 44 23.61 -0.41 -3.55
C GLU A 44 22.54 -1.10 -2.71
N ASN A 45 21.31 -1.13 -3.21
CA ASN A 45 20.12 -1.67 -2.52
C ASN A 45 19.42 -2.76 -3.37
N PRO A 46 20.02 -3.92 -3.62
CA PRO A 46 19.50 -4.93 -4.55
C PRO A 46 18.13 -5.50 -4.11
N ASN A 47 17.83 -5.53 -2.81
CA ASN A 47 16.53 -5.99 -2.32
C ASN A 47 15.37 -5.09 -2.77
N PHE A 48 15.64 -3.81 -3.02
CA PHE A 48 14.64 -2.89 -3.54
C PHE A 48 14.27 -3.22 -4.99
N GLU A 49 15.24 -3.62 -5.79
CA GLU A 49 15.03 -4.08 -7.17
C GLU A 49 14.17 -5.36 -7.21
N THR A 50 14.36 -6.27 -6.25
CA THR A 50 13.54 -7.48 -6.13
C THR A 50 12.06 -7.15 -5.98
N ALA A 51 11.71 -6.18 -5.13
CA ALA A 51 10.33 -5.75 -4.94
C ALA A 51 9.73 -5.12 -6.21
N ILE A 52 10.52 -4.32 -6.94
CA ILE A 52 10.11 -3.73 -8.22
C ILE A 52 9.82 -4.81 -9.26
N ASN A 53 10.71 -5.78 -9.39
CA ASN A 53 10.56 -6.87 -10.35
C ASN A 53 9.35 -7.75 -10.02
N GLN A 54 9.13 -8.06 -8.74
CA GLN A 54 7.95 -8.80 -8.29
C GLN A 54 6.65 -8.07 -8.66
N LEU A 55 6.61 -6.74 -8.51
CA LEU A 55 5.44 -5.96 -8.92
C LEU A 55 5.22 -6.00 -10.43
N LYS A 56 6.29 -5.88 -11.23
CA LYS A 56 6.21 -5.93 -12.70
C LYS A 56 5.79 -7.30 -13.24
N ASP A 57 6.24 -8.36 -12.58
CA ASP A 57 5.93 -9.74 -12.96
C ASP A 57 4.52 -10.18 -12.52
N SER A 58 3.85 -9.37 -11.69
CA SER A 58 2.49 -9.69 -11.24
C SER A 58 1.49 -9.56 -12.37
N ALA A 59 0.69 -10.60 -12.60
CA ALA A 59 -0.38 -10.56 -13.58
C ALA A 59 -1.45 -9.54 -13.18
N VAL A 60 -1.83 -8.66 -14.11
CA VAL A 60 -2.90 -7.67 -13.88
C VAL A 60 -4.26 -8.35 -14.07
N ASN A 61 -4.89 -8.72 -12.97
CA ASN A 61 -6.21 -9.34 -12.95
C ASN A 61 -6.98 -8.96 -11.67
N CYS A 62 -8.19 -9.46 -11.50
CA CYS A 62 -9.04 -9.14 -10.33
C CYS A 62 -8.42 -9.55 -8.98
N ASN A 63 -7.52 -10.53 -8.96
CA ASN A 63 -6.87 -10.97 -7.72
C ASN A 63 -5.70 -10.06 -7.30
N THR A 64 -5.09 -9.34 -8.26
CA THR A 64 -3.94 -8.46 -8.04
C THR A 64 -4.31 -6.98 -8.05
N ALA A 65 -5.50 -6.62 -8.54
CA ALA A 65 -5.97 -5.23 -8.63
C ALA A 65 -6.38 -4.62 -7.28
N GLY A 66 -6.35 -5.39 -6.20
CA GLY A 66 -6.79 -4.99 -4.87
C GLY A 66 -8.26 -5.32 -4.60
N VAL A 67 -8.63 -5.21 -3.34
CA VAL A 67 -9.98 -5.54 -2.86
C VAL A 67 -10.92 -4.36 -3.07
N LEU A 68 -12.07 -4.61 -3.71
CA LEU A 68 -13.20 -3.69 -3.70
C LEU A 68 -14.03 -3.96 -2.43
N SER A 69 -13.90 -3.12 -1.44
CA SER A 69 -14.59 -3.25 -0.15
C SER A 69 -15.06 -1.89 0.36
N GLY A 70 -16.35 -1.79 0.69
CA GLY A 70 -16.92 -0.58 1.30
C GLY A 70 -16.49 -0.36 2.76
N VAL A 71 -15.82 -1.35 3.38
CA VAL A 71 -15.43 -1.33 4.81
C VAL A 71 -13.93 -1.45 5.03
N GLN A 72 -13.12 -1.19 3.99
CA GLN A 72 -11.67 -1.34 4.08
C GLN A 72 -11.03 -0.44 5.14
N THR A 73 -11.56 0.76 5.32
CA THR A 73 -11.06 1.72 6.32
C THR A 73 -11.28 1.20 7.73
N GLU A 74 -12.49 0.74 8.04
CA GLU A 74 -12.87 0.18 9.34
C GLU A 74 -12.03 -1.07 9.65
N ALA A 75 -11.89 -1.98 8.68
CA ALA A 75 -11.08 -3.18 8.83
C ALA A 75 -9.63 -2.84 9.18
N ARG A 76 -9.05 -1.85 8.50
CA ARG A 76 -7.68 -1.41 8.75
C ARG A 76 -7.51 -0.71 10.10
N LEU A 77 -8.46 0.12 10.51
CA LEU A 77 -8.44 0.77 11.82
C LEU A 77 -8.50 -0.27 12.94
N THR A 78 -9.46 -1.20 12.88
CA THR A 78 -9.59 -2.29 13.88
C THR A 78 -8.33 -3.16 13.93
N PHE A 79 -7.75 -3.51 12.78
CA PHE A 79 -6.48 -4.23 12.71
C PHE A 79 -5.36 -3.48 13.44
N ASN A 80 -5.21 -2.18 13.18
CA ASN A 80 -4.17 -1.37 13.81
C ASN A 80 -4.36 -1.20 15.33
N GLU A 81 -5.59 -1.29 15.83
CA GLU A 81 -5.88 -1.27 17.27
C GLU A 81 -5.59 -2.61 17.96
N LEU A 82 -5.84 -3.72 17.28
CA LEU A 82 -5.70 -5.06 17.85
C LEU A 82 -4.26 -5.59 17.79
N MET A 83 -3.53 -5.30 16.71
CA MET A 83 -2.17 -5.84 16.52
C MET A 83 -1.18 -5.49 17.64
N PRO A 84 -1.13 -4.24 18.15
CA PRO A 84 -0.28 -3.91 19.30
C PRO A 84 -0.62 -4.75 20.53
N GLN A 85 -1.90 -5.02 20.78
CA GLN A 85 -2.34 -5.81 21.94
C GLN A 85 -1.90 -7.28 21.85
N VAL A 86 -1.89 -7.85 20.61
CA VAL A 86 -1.36 -9.19 20.36
C VAL A 86 0.16 -9.22 20.57
N TYR A 87 0.89 -8.23 20.04
CA TYR A 87 2.35 -8.16 20.18
C TYR A 87 2.80 -7.93 21.63
N GLU A 88 2.02 -7.18 22.39
CA GLU A 88 2.26 -6.94 23.81
C GLU A 88 1.80 -8.12 24.70
N GLY A 89 1.18 -9.16 24.14
CA GLY A 89 0.67 -10.30 24.87
C GLY A 89 -0.55 -10.01 25.74
N LYS A 90 -1.27 -8.90 25.50
CA LYS A 90 -2.51 -8.53 26.21
C LYS A 90 -3.69 -9.41 25.81
N ILE A 91 -3.72 -9.81 24.55
CA ILE A 91 -4.67 -10.76 23.99
C ILE A 91 -3.91 -11.81 23.18
N THR A 92 -4.49 -12.99 23.04
CA THR A 92 -3.96 -14.04 22.17
C THR A 92 -4.17 -13.68 20.70
N THR A 93 -3.40 -14.30 19.81
CA THR A 93 -3.58 -14.13 18.35
C THR A 93 -5.00 -14.54 17.92
N GLN A 94 -5.55 -15.61 18.51
CA GLN A 94 -6.89 -16.08 18.20
C GLN A 94 -7.95 -15.06 18.63
N GLU A 95 -7.86 -14.50 19.84
CA GLU A 95 -8.76 -13.44 20.30
C GLU A 95 -8.68 -12.20 19.40
N GLY A 96 -7.49 -11.83 18.94
CA GLY A 96 -7.31 -10.72 18.01
C GLY A 96 -8.00 -10.96 16.66
N VAL A 97 -7.86 -12.17 16.11
CA VAL A 97 -8.53 -12.55 14.85
C VAL A 97 -10.06 -12.60 15.02
N ASP A 98 -10.55 -13.16 16.11
CA ASP A 98 -12.00 -13.27 16.36
C ASP A 98 -12.63 -11.89 16.54
N GLN A 99 -11.98 -10.97 17.26
CA GLN A 99 -12.44 -9.58 17.42
C GLN A 99 -12.41 -8.83 16.10
N LEU A 100 -11.35 -8.99 15.30
CA LEU A 100 -11.26 -8.38 13.98
C LEU A 100 -12.38 -8.88 13.07
N ALA A 101 -12.61 -10.18 13.00
CA ALA A 101 -13.65 -10.78 12.19
C ALA A 101 -15.05 -10.28 12.60
N ALA A 102 -15.34 -10.24 13.90
CA ALA A 102 -16.61 -9.72 14.42
C ALA A 102 -16.84 -8.26 14.05
N SER A 103 -15.82 -7.40 14.21
CA SER A 103 -15.88 -5.98 13.86
C SER A 103 -16.12 -5.76 12.37
N VAL A 104 -15.35 -6.46 11.52
CA VAL A 104 -15.47 -6.32 10.07
C VAL A 104 -16.80 -6.85 9.55
N ASN A 105 -17.29 -7.97 10.06
CA ASN A 105 -18.61 -8.50 9.69
C ASN A 105 -19.74 -7.52 10.03
N LYS A 106 -19.68 -6.92 11.21
CA LYS A 106 -20.65 -5.89 11.59
C LYS A 106 -20.57 -4.65 10.69
N ALA A 107 -19.37 -4.23 10.31
CA ALA A 107 -19.21 -3.11 9.39
C ALA A 107 -19.81 -3.44 8.00
N ILE A 108 -19.62 -4.67 7.50
CA ILE A 108 -20.22 -5.15 6.25
C ILE A 108 -21.75 -5.14 6.33
N GLU A 109 -22.34 -5.61 7.42
CA GLU A 109 -23.79 -5.58 7.63
C GLU A 109 -24.31 -4.14 7.55
N ASN A 110 -23.72 -3.21 8.32
CA ASN A 110 -24.08 -1.79 8.31
C ASN A 110 -23.95 -1.16 6.91
N TYR A 111 -22.84 -1.47 6.21
CA TYR A 111 -22.63 -0.98 4.85
C TYR A 111 -23.73 -1.48 3.91
N ASN A 112 -24.06 -2.77 3.95
CA ASN A 112 -25.10 -3.36 3.11
C ASN A 112 -26.48 -2.80 3.40
N GLU A 113 -26.75 -2.41 4.65
CA GLU A 113 -28.00 -1.72 5.03
C GLU A 113 -28.05 -0.29 4.49
N SER A 114 -26.93 0.39 4.45
CA SER A 114 -26.84 1.79 3.99
C SER A 114 -27.02 1.98 2.48
N ILE A 115 -26.84 0.93 1.69
CA ILE A 115 -26.93 0.97 0.23
C ILE A 115 -28.24 0.36 -0.32
N LYS A 116 -29.16 -0.06 0.56
CA LYS A 116 -30.53 -0.51 0.18
C LYS A 116 -31.43 0.71 -0.02
#